data_c047f1f79e4fa3e93ddc563a3ceda95f
#
_entry.id   c047f1f79e4fa3e93ddc563a3ceda95f
#
_cell.length_a   1.000
_cell.length_b   1.000
_cell.length_c   1.000
_cell.angle_alpha   90.00
_cell.angle_beta   90.00
_cell.angle_gamma   90.00
#
_symmetry.space_group_name_H-M   'P 1'
#
loop_
_entity.id
_entity.type
_entity.pdbx_description
1 polymer ?
#
loop_
_entity_poly.entity_id
_entity_poly.type
_entity_poly.pdbx_seq_one_letter_code
_entity_poly.pdbx_strand_id
1 'polypeptide(L)'
;MNKPSQPAVNLFDVETQRCPYPAYKELRDQEAIYQCPQTGMYIVTRFDDVRAVLTDPQNFSSASSLKRVGGPQSERMQATTKLFEDEGWLPAATLGGRDDPEHKQMRAIFNQAFRPKVVSHLDPEVKDLAYSLIDDFLADGECEFVKQFAVPLPLLIIGRQMGADPKDIWKIKAWTEAFFHRISMMLDPAQELDTVRKEIQAQHYFQPIFERLRKEPNNTLLSELVNTVIAEWGRPLSDNELHAEMMADTFVGGSETTTNALSAGVKLLIENKNVWDQLKSNPEKYVKVFIEEVLRLESPVQSLMRSTLHDVELSGTLIPEGSLVNVRFAAANRDERRFEAPQV
;
A
#
# COMPACT_ATOMS: atom_id res chain seq x y z
N MET A 1 -9.72 -34.71 -24.46
CA MET A 1 -9.07 -35.38 -23.32
C MET A 1 -9.16 -34.41 -22.15
N ASN A 2 -10.00 -34.69 -21.14
CA ASN A 2 -10.07 -33.86 -19.94
C ASN A 2 -8.72 -33.95 -19.22
N LYS A 3 -8.00 -32.83 -19.09
CA LYS A 3 -6.90 -32.74 -18.12
C LYS A 3 -7.49 -33.05 -16.74
N PRO A 4 -6.84 -33.90 -15.93
CA PRO A 4 -7.26 -34.08 -14.54
C PRO A 4 -7.30 -32.70 -13.88
N SER A 5 -8.40 -32.38 -13.22
CA SER A 5 -8.52 -31.13 -12.47
C SER A 5 -7.46 -31.12 -11.37
N GLN A 6 -6.37 -30.39 -11.58
CA GLN A 6 -5.44 -30.07 -10.49
C GLN A 6 -6.23 -29.29 -9.44
N PRO A 7 -5.94 -29.49 -8.14
CA PRO A 7 -6.59 -28.71 -7.09
C PRO A 7 -6.37 -27.23 -7.37
N ALA A 8 -7.47 -26.46 -7.37
CA ALA A 8 -7.41 -25.04 -7.63
C ALA A 8 -6.54 -24.36 -6.54
N VAL A 9 -5.54 -23.59 -6.96
CA VAL A 9 -4.70 -22.80 -6.04
C VAL A 9 -5.60 -21.82 -5.30
N ASN A 10 -5.62 -21.88 -3.98
CA ASN A 10 -6.36 -20.95 -3.15
C ASN A 10 -5.42 -19.93 -2.51
N LEU A 11 -5.34 -18.73 -3.10
CA LEU A 11 -4.51 -17.63 -2.57
C LEU A 11 -5.08 -16.98 -1.29
N PHE A 12 -6.29 -17.35 -0.88
CA PHE A 12 -6.94 -16.84 0.32
C PHE A 12 -6.85 -17.79 1.52
N ASP A 13 -6.27 -18.97 1.30
CA ASP A 13 -5.97 -19.89 2.38
C ASP A 13 -4.84 -19.35 3.29
N VAL A 14 -4.99 -19.52 4.61
CA VAL A 14 -4.08 -18.95 5.61
C VAL A 14 -2.64 -19.48 5.45
N GLU A 15 -2.48 -20.76 5.17
CA GLU A 15 -1.13 -21.35 5.00
C GLU A 15 -0.48 -20.86 3.69
N THR A 16 -1.29 -20.71 2.63
CA THR A 16 -0.82 -20.12 1.37
C THR A 16 -0.42 -18.64 1.57
N GLN A 17 -1.16 -17.89 2.37
CA GLN A 17 -0.81 -16.48 2.64
C GLN A 17 0.48 -16.33 3.46
N ARG A 18 0.81 -17.27 4.33
CA ARG A 18 2.07 -17.26 5.09
C ARG A 18 3.30 -17.39 4.21
N CYS A 19 3.20 -18.18 3.14
CA CYS A 19 4.27 -18.34 2.15
C CYS A 19 3.68 -18.52 0.75
N PRO A 20 3.32 -17.42 0.05
CA PRO A 20 2.57 -17.51 -1.20
C PRO A 20 3.42 -17.86 -2.42
N TYR A 21 4.74 -17.83 -2.31
CA TYR A 21 5.65 -17.96 -3.45
C TYR A 21 5.54 -19.30 -4.22
N PRO A 22 5.39 -20.48 -3.55
CA PRO A 22 5.13 -21.72 -4.27
C PRO A 22 3.85 -21.69 -5.09
N ALA A 23 2.76 -21.14 -4.53
CA ALA A 23 1.49 -20.99 -5.21
C ALA A 23 1.59 -20.00 -6.39
N TYR A 24 2.33 -18.90 -6.25
CA TYR A 24 2.60 -17.98 -7.35
C TYR A 24 3.38 -18.64 -8.48
N LYS A 25 4.38 -19.49 -8.16
CA LYS A 25 5.11 -20.24 -9.17
C LYS A 25 4.18 -21.18 -9.93
N GLU A 26 3.38 -21.94 -9.21
CA GLU A 26 2.42 -22.86 -9.79
C GLU A 26 1.47 -22.14 -10.78
N LEU A 27 0.91 -21.01 -10.39
CA LEU A 27 0.04 -20.20 -11.25
C LEU A 27 0.78 -19.71 -12.50
N ARG A 28 2.00 -19.17 -12.36
CA ARG A 28 2.79 -18.71 -13.52
C ARG A 28 3.09 -19.81 -14.52
N ASP A 29 3.32 -21.03 -14.03
CA ASP A 29 3.66 -22.18 -14.88
C ASP A 29 2.45 -22.75 -15.59
N GLN A 30 1.29 -22.76 -14.93
CA GLN A 30 0.06 -23.35 -15.50
C GLN A 30 -0.59 -22.45 -16.54
N GLU A 31 -0.88 -21.20 -16.20
CA GLU A 31 -1.67 -20.29 -17.02
C GLU A 31 -1.12 -18.86 -16.95
N ALA A 32 -1.24 -18.13 -18.06
CA ALA A 32 -0.88 -16.71 -18.08
C ALA A 32 -1.82 -15.90 -17.18
N ILE A 33 -3.12 -16.19 -17.30
CA ILE A 33 -4.20 -15.55 -16.57
C ILE A 33 -5.05 -16.64 -15.90
N TYR A 34 -5.09 -16.63 -14.59
CA TYR A 34 -5.83 -17.62 -13.79
C TYR A 34 -7.14 -17.02 -13.28
N GLN A 35 -8.26 -17.64 -13.61
CA GLN A 35 -9.54 -17.26 -13.00
C GLN A 35 -9.74 -18.04 -11.69
N CYS A 36 -9.73 -17.32 -10.57
CA CYS A 36 -9.90 -17.90 -9.24
C CYS A 36 -11.34 -18.43 -9.07
N PRO A 37 -11.54 -19.74 -8.87
CA PRO A 37 -12.90 -20.30 -8.76
C PRO A 37 -13.68 -19.81 -7.55
N GLN A 38 -12.98 -19.44 -6.47
CA GLN A 38 -13.60 -19.02 -5.21
C GLN A 38 -14.16 -17.60 -5.29
N THR A 39 -13.49 -16.71 -6.06
CA THR A 39 -13.83 -15.28 -6.09
C THR A 39 -14.27 -14.80 -7.46
N GLY A 40 -14.05 -15.57 -8.52
CA GLY A 40 -14.26 -15.17 -9.90
C GLY A 40 -13.25 -14.16 -10.44
N MET A 41 -12.29 -13.70 -9.60
CA MET A 41 -11.26 -12.74 -10.00
C MET A 41 -10.27 -13.34 -10.97
N TYR A 42 -9.79 -12.54 -11.91
CA TYR A 42 -8.67 -12.88 -12.78
C TYR A 42 -7.35 -12.51 -12.11
N ILE A 43 -6.46 -13.48 -11.95
CA ILE A 43 -5.18 -13.31 -11.26
C ILE A 43 -4.06 -13.31 -12.29
N VAL A 44 -3.28 -12.22 -12.29
CA VAL A 44 -2.19 -11.98 -13.25
C VAL A 44 -0.87 -12.09 -12.49
N THR A 45 0.00 -13.03 -12.91
CA THR A 45 1.23 -13.38 -12.16
C THR A 45 2.51 -13.22 -12.98
N ARG A 46 2.45 -13.23 -14.32
CA ARG A 46 3.61 -13.08 -15.21
C ARG A 46 4.00 -11.62 -15.32
N PHE A 47 5.30 -11.34 -15.39
CA PHE A 47 5.84 -9.98 -15.39
C PHE A 47 5.28 -9.10 -16.52
N ASP A 48 5.30 -9.60 -17.75
CA ASP A 48 4.86 -8.81 -18.92
C ASP A 48 3.34 -8.55 -18.88
N ASP A 49 2.54 -9.52 -18.41
CA ASP A 49 1.09 -9.35 -18.27
C ASP A 49 0.76 -8.37 -17.12
N VAL A 50 1.45 -8.46 -16.00
CA VAL A 50 1.35 -7.50 -14.89
C VAL A 50 1.66 -6.09 -15.39
N ARG A 51 2.75 -5.93 -16.13
CA ARG A 51 3.13 -4.65 -16.72
C ARG A 51 2.08 -4.13 -17.70
N ALA A 52 1.55 -5.00 -18.57
CA ALA A 52 0.52 -4.63 -19.54
C ALA A 52 -0.72 -4.06 -18.82
N VAL A 53 -1.23 -4.75 -17.80
CA VAL A 53 -2.37 -4.26 -17.02
C VAL A 53 -2.10 -2.92 -16.34
N LEU A 54 -0.90 -2.72 -15.77
CA LEU A 54 -0.56 -1.50 -15.04
C LEU A 54 -0.34 -0.28 -15.95
N THR A 55 0.00 -0.49 -17.20
CA THR A 55 0.30 0.60 -18.16
C THR A 55 -0.83 0.88 -19.15
N ASP A 56 -1.98 0.22 -18.99
CA ASP A 56 -3.15 0.38 -19.86
C ASP A 56 -4.37 0.92 -19.07
N PRO A 57 -4.41 2.20 -18.76
CA PRO A 57 -5.52 2.81 -18.02
C PRO A 57 -6.80 2.94 -18.86
N GLN A 58 -6.75 2.69 -20.17
CA GLN A 58 -7.93 2.73 -21.03
C GLN A 58 -8.79 1.48 -20.87
N ASN A 59 -8.16 0.35 -20.57
CA ASN A 59 -8.82 -0.93 -20.37
C ASN A 59 -8.95 -1.34 -18.92
N PHE A 60 -8.06 -0.85 -18.04
CA PHE A 60 -7.98 -1.26 -16.62
C PHE A 60 -8.09 -0.07 -15.67
N SER A 61 -9.19 -0.01 -14.93
CA SER A 61 -9.53 1.05 -13.98
C SER A 61 -9.07 0.72 -12.56
N SER A 62 -8.54 1.73 -11.86
CA SER A 62 -8.35 1.71 -10.41
C SER A 62 -9.63 2.09 -9.66
N ALA A 63 -10.38 3.06 -10.17
CA ALA A 63 -11.56 3.64 -9.52
C ALA A 63 -12.72 2.63 -9.39
N SER A 64 -12.99 1.86 -10.43
CA SER A 64 -14.10 0.90 -10.41
C SER A 64 -13.79 -0.36 -9.62
N SER A 65 -12.51 -0.70 -9.40
CA SER A 65 -12.13 -1.86 -8.58
C SER A 65 -12.59 -1.73 -7.14
N LEU A 66 -12.47 -0.54 -6.55
CA LEU A 66 -12.90 -0.26 -5.18
C LEU A 66 -14.42 -0.29 -5.03
N LYS A 67 -15.18 0.16 -6.04
CA LYS A 67 -16.65 0.15 -6.03
C LYS A 67 -17.24 -1.25 -6.08
N ARG A 68 -16.55 -2.22 -6.70
CA ARG A 68 -17.07 -3.59 -6.89
C ARG A 68 -16.82 -4.52 -5.72
N VAL A 69 -15.74 -4.28 -4.98
CA VAL A 69 -15.36 -5.11 -3.84
C VAL A 69 -16.38 -5.04 -2.70
N GLY A 70 -17.25 -4.03 -2.63
CA GLY A 70 -18.21 -3.85 -1.55
C GLY A 70 -19.71 -3.96 -1.90
N GLY A 71 -20.08 -3.90 -3.17
CA GLY A 71 -21.48 -3.85 -3.62
C GLY A 71 -22.32 -2.74 -2.93
N PRO A 72 -22.94 -1.82 -3.67
CA PRO A 72 -23.51 -0.57 -3.10
C PRO A 72 -24.78 -0.74 -2.25
N GLN A 73 -25.24 -1.97 -1.96
CA GLN A 73 -26.53 -2.22 -1.32
C GLN A 73 -26.51 -3.22 -0.16
N SER A 74 -25.34 -3.60 0.36
CA SER A 74 -25.32 -4.46 1.55
C SER A 74 -25.74 -3.66 2.79
N GLU A 75 -26.54 -4.27 3.69
CA GLU A 75 -26.90 -3.69 5.01
C GLU A 75 -25.63 -3.26 5.78
N ARG A 76 -24.55 -3.99 5.59
CA ARG A 76 -23.22 -3.72 6.12
C ARG A 76 -22.66 -2.37 5.65
N MET A 77 -22.72 -2.09 4.35
CA MET A 77 -22.25 -0.81 3.78
C MET A 77 -23.14 0.35 4.23
N GLN A 78 -24.45 0.14 4.36
CA GLN A 78 -25.37 1.16 4.88
C GLN A 78 -25.04 1.52 6.34
N ALA A 79 -24.76 0.52 7.19
CA ALA A 79 -24.39 0.75 8.58
C ALA A 79 -23.06 1.52 8.73
N THR A 80 -22.05 1.18 7.95
CA THR A 80 -20.77 1.89 7.97
C THR A 80 -20.90 3.30 7.42
N THR A 81 -21.64 3.50 6.32
CA THR A 81 -21.88 4.82 5.73
C THR A 81 -22.60 5.72 6.73
N LYS A 82 -23.67 5.19 7.36
CA LYS A 82 -24.42 5.94 8.37
C LYS A 82 -23.54 6.38 9.55
N LEU A 83 -22.63 5.52 10.00
CA LEU A 83 -21.73 5.84 11.08
C LEU A 83 -20.78 7.01 10.70
N PHE A 84 -20.24 7.02 9.48
CA PHE A 84 -19.45 8.15 8.98
C PHE A 84 -20.30 9.44 8.82
N GLU A 85 -21.56 9.33 8.38
CA GLU A 85 -22.45 10.48 8.26
C GLU A 85 -22.79 11.10 9.62
N ASP A 86 -23.05 10.25 10.62
CA ASP A 86 -23.47 10.70 11.94
C ASP A 86 -22.31 11.22 12.81
N GLU A 87 -21.11 10.63 12.69
CA GLU A 87 -20.02 10.84 13.63
C GLU A 87 -18.71 11.36 13.01
N GLY A 88 -18.58 11.40 11.68
CA GLY A 88 -17.32 11.77 11.03
C GLY A 88 -17.48 12.38 9.64
N TRP A 89 -16.57 12.05 8.75
CA TRP A 89 -16.54 12.46 7.35
C TRP A 89 -16.67 11.25 6.43
N LEU A 90 -17.55 11.35 5.43
CA LEU A 90 -17.74 10.28 4.45
C LEU A 90 -16.44 9.98 3.68
N PRO A 91 -16.13 8.69 3.47
CA PRO A 91 -15.01 8.32 2.63
C PRO A 91 -15.12 8.90 1.23
N ALA A 92 -14.01 9.44 0.72
CA ALA A 92 -13.87 9.93 -0.64
C ALA A 92 -12.88 9.06 -1.43
N ALA A 93 -12.92 9.16 -2.76
CA ALA A 93 -11.93 8.52 -3.61
C ALA A 93 -10.55 9.14 -3.37
N THR A 94 -9.57 8.30 -3.06
CA THR A 94 -8.17 8.71 -2.87
C THR A 94 -7.42 8.74 -4.19
N LEU A 95 -6.16 9.20 -4.17
CA LEU A 95 -5.28 9.18 -5.34
C LEU A 95 -5.23 7.79 -5.98
N GLY A 96 -5.03 6.74 -5.18
CA GLY A 96 -4.96 5.35 -5.66
C GLY A 96 -6.29 4.78 -6.17
N GLY A 97 -7.41 5.43 -5.86
CA GLY A 97 -8.77 5.05 -6.24
C GLY A 97 -9.39 5.91 -7.35
N ARG A 98 -8.58 6.67 -8.10
CA ARG A 98 -9.01 7.52 -9.21
C ARG A 98 -8.42 7.07 -10.53
N ASP A 99 -9.11 7.37 -11.61
CA ASP A 99 -8.64 7.25 -13.00
C ASP A 99 -8.37 8.63 -13.59
N ASP A 100 -7.73 8.70 -14.76
CA ASP A 100 -7.53 9.93 -15.52
C ASP A 100 -8.86 10.52 -16.00
N PRO A 101 -9.02 11.85 -16.02
CA PRO A 101 -8.01 12.88 -15.75
C PRO A 101 -7.79 13.20 -14.26
N GLU A 102 -8.70 12.84 -13.37
CA GLU A 102 -8.67 13.22 -11.96
C GLU A 102 -7.43 12.69 -11.24
N HIS A 103 -7.00 11.45 -11.55
CA HIS A 103 -5.78 10.88 -11.02
C HIS A 103 -4.56 11.74 -11.34
N LYS A 104 -4.38 12.16 -12.61
CA LYS A 104 -3.24 13.01 -13.00
C LYS A 104 -3.25 14.37 -12.30
N GLN A 105 -4.43 14.97 -12.17
CA GLN A 105 -4.62 16.28 -11.53
C GLN A 105 -4.23 16.20 -10.05
N MET A 106 -4.72 15.19 -9.36
CA MET A 106 -4.41 14.97 -7.95
C MET A 106 -2.94 14.53 -7.75
N ARG A 107 -2.42 13.64 -8.60
CA ARG A 107 -1.02 13.19 -8.58
C ARG A 107 -0.04 14.36 -8.70
N ALA A 108 -0.39 15.42 -9.42
CA ALA A 108 0.46 16.59 -9.56
C ALA A 108 0.75 17.27 -8.22
N ILE A 109 -0.22 17.33 -7.30
CA ILE A 109 -0.04 17.88 -5.94
C ILE A 109 0.96 17.02 -5.16
N PHE A 110 0.76 15.70 -5.17
CA PHE A 110 1.66 14.78 -4.48
C PHE A 110 3.08 14.85 -5.07
N ASN A 111 3.21 14.90 -6.40
CA ASN A 111 4.52 15.04 -7.04
C ASN A 111 5.21 16.35 -6.64
N GLN A 112 4.46 17.44 -6.44
CA GLN A 112 5.01 18.68 -5.94
C GLN A 112 5.47 18.55 -4.49
N ALA A 113 4.67 17.95 -3.63
CA ALA A 113 4.97 17.74 -2.22
C ALA A 113 6.17 16.81 -2.00
N PHE A 114 6.29 15.75 -2.82
CA PHE A 114 7.39 14.78 -2.76
C PHE A 114 8.55 15.04 -3.73
N ARG A 115 8.71 16.27 -4.24
CA ARG A 115 9.83 16.58 -5.13
C ARG A 115 11.19 16.34 -4.46
N PRO A 116 12.23 15.91 -5.21
CA PRO A 116 13.54 15.52 -4.65
C PRO A 116 14.14 16.55 -3.69
N LYS A 117 13.97 17.83 -3.99
CA LYS A 117 14.46 18.91 -3.12
C LYS A 117 13.79 18.92 -1.74
N VAL A 118 12.50 18.56 -1.64
CA VAL A 118 11.79 18.49 -0.36
C VAL A 118 12.21 17.24 0.40
N VAL A 119 12.25 16.10 -0.30
CA VAL A 119 12.62 14.82 0.30
C VAL A 119 14.05 14.83 0.85
N SER A 120 15.02 15.42 0.11
CA SER A 120 16.41 15.49 0.57
C SER A 120 16.61 16.31 1.85
N HIS A 121 15.70 17.22 2.17
CA HIS A 121 15.77 17.94 3.45
C HIS A 121 15.42 17.04 4.66
N LEU A 122 14.78 15.89 4.43
CA LEU A 122 14.49 14.93 5.49
C LEU A 122 15.65 14.00 5.82
N ASP A 123 16.70 13.92 4.96
CA ASP A 123 17.81 13.00 5.16
C ASP A 123 18.48 13.12 6.53
N PRO A 124 18.81 14.33 7.04
CA PRO A 124 19.39 14.47 8.38
C PRO A 124 18.44 13.98 9.48
N GLU A 125 17.16 14.35 9.37
CA GLU A 125 16.13 13.97 10.34
C GLU A 125 15.90 12.44 10.39
N VAL A 126 15.82 11.80 9.21
CA VAL A 126 15.70 10.34 9.11
C VAL A 126 16.90 9.66 9.73
N LYS A 127 18.10 10.16 9.46
CA LYS A 127 19.34 9.62 10.01
C LYS A 127 19.41 9.76 11.53
N ASP A 128 19.13 10.94 12.05
CA ASP A 128 19.17 11.21 13.49
C ASP A 128 18.13 10.36 14.24
N LEU A 129 16.91 10.24 13.69
CA LEU A 129 15.89 9.38 14.25
C LEU A 129 16.29 7.91 14.21
N ALA A 130 16.88 7.43 13.11
CA ALA A 130 17.33 6.05 13.02
C ALA A 130 18.40 5.73 14.07
N TYR A 131 19.38 6.63 14.27
CA TYR A 131 20.36 6.46 15.34
C TYR A 131 19.73 6.49 16.74
N SER A 132 18.81 7.43 17.02
CA SER A 132 18.11 7.49 18.29
C SER A 132 17.37 6.19 18.62
N LEU A 133 16.65 5.62 17.62
CA LEU A 133 15.94 4.36 17.81
C LEU A 133 16.89 3.17 18.04
N ILE A 134 18.07 3.18 17.42
CA ILE A 134 19.11 2.15 17.65
C ILE A 134 19.71 2.30 19.06
N ASP A 135 20.01 3.50 19.48
CA ASP A 135 20.58 3.80 20.79
C ASP A 135 19.66 3.32 21.94
N ASP A 136 18.34 3.34 21.73
CA ASP A 136 17.35 2.90 22.72
C ASP A 136 17.49 1.41 23.09
N PHE A 137 18.02 0.56 22.20
CA PHE A 137 18.20 -0.88 22.47
C PHE A 137 19.65 -1.36 22.35
N LEU A 138 20.57 -0.49 21.95
CA LEU A 138 21.98 -0.90 21.70
C LEU A 138 22.64 -1.52 22.94
N ALA A 139 22.35 -0.97 24.12
CA ALA A 139 22.91 -1.46 25.37
C ALA A 139 22.37 -2.84 25.79
N ASP A 140 21.18 -3.21 25.35
CA ASP A 140 20.54 -4.49 25.66
C ASP A 140 21.17 -5.65 24.87
N GLY A 141 21.84 -5.34 23.74
CA GLY A 141 22.50 -6.33 22.88
C GLY A 141 21.54 -7.17 22.02
N GLU A 142 20.24 -6.98 22.18
CA GLU A 142 19.17 -7.61 21.40
C GLU A 142 17.99 -6.66 21.23
N CYS A 143 17.14 -6.90 20.22
CA CYS A 143 15.92 -6.09 20.04
C CYS A 143 14.80 -6.88 19.38
N GLU A 144 13.57 -6.46 19.60
CA GLU A 144 12.43 -6.78 18.74
C GLU A 144 12.39 -5.74 17.62
N PHE A 145 13.07 -6.06 16.49
CA PHE A 145 13.38 -5.09 15.44
C PHE A 145 12.14 -4.42 14.84
N VAL A 146 11.05 -5.18 14.64
CA VAL A 146 9.84 -4.62 14.02
C VAL A 146 9.22 -3.55 14.91
N LYS A 147 9.05 -3.84 16.21
CA LYS A 147 8.43 -2.94 17.17
C LYS A 147 9.33 -1.79 17.58
N GLN A 148 10.64 -2.03 17.73
CA GLN A 148 11.56 -1.03 18.26
C GLN A 148 12.19 -0.15 17.16
N PHE A 149 12.19 -0.60 15.90
CA PHE A 149 12.80 0.15 14.81
C PHE A 149 11.93 0.27 13.56
N ALA A 150 11.51 -0.86 12.94
CA ALA A 150 10.92 -0.83 11.61
C ALA A 150 9.56 -0.15 11.55
N VAL A 151 8.75 -0.23 12.61
CA VAL A 151 7.46 0.49 12.73
C VAL A 151 7.69 1.95 13.14
N PRO A 152 8.44 2.27 14.22
CA PRO A 152 8.61 3.66 14.66
C PRO A 152 9.25 4.57 13.62
N LEU A 153 10.26 4.12 12.91
CA LEU A 153 11.02 4.98 12.00
C LEU A 153 10.14 5.63 10.92
N PRO A 154 9.48 4.89 10.02
CA PRO A 154 8.64 5.51 8.99
C PRO A 154 7.41 6.20 9.57
N LEU A 155 6.82 5.66 10.63
CA LEU A 155 5.63 6.23 11.24
C LEU A 155 5.88 7.57 11.92
N LEU A 156 7.04 7.76 12.55
CA LEU A 156 7.45 9.06 13.12
C LEU A 156 7.74 10.08 12.02
N ILE A 157 8.43 9.68 10.95
CA ILE A 157 8.73 10.59 9.83
C ILE A 157 7.44 11.06 9.17
N ILE A 158 6.55 10.14 8.77
CA ILE A 158 5.29 10.54 8.12
C ILE A 158 4.38 11.28 9.11
N GLY A 159 4.34 10.89 10.38
CA GLY A 159 3.58 11.56 11.42
C GLY A 159 3.97 13.03 11.59
N ARG A 160 5.27 13.33 11.61
CA ARG A 160 5.77 14.72 11.65
C ARG A 160 5.36 15.53 10.43
N GLN A 161 5.44 14.93 9.23
CA GLN A 161 5.01 15.58 7.98
C GLN A 161 3.49 15.81 7.94
N MET A 162 2.72 15.02 8.68
CA MET A 162 1.27 15.17 8.86
C MET A 162 0.88 16.00 10.08
N GLY A 163 1.86 16.57 10.81
CA GLY A 163 1.61 17.42 11.98
C GLY A 163 1.12 16.68 13.22
N ALA A 164 1.31 15.37 13.27
CA ALA A 164 0.96 14.53 14.40
C ALA A 164 1.98 14.69 15.55
N ASP A 165 1.51 14.54 16.79
CA ASP A 165 2.40 14.50 17.97
C ASP A 165 3.16 13.16 17.99
N PRO A 166 4.50 13.18 18.12
CA PRO A 166 5.29 11.93 18.19
C PRO A 166 4.84 10.94 19.27
N LYS A 167 4.26 11.40 20.37
CA LYS A 167 3.74 10.53 21.44
C LYS A 167 2.51 9.71 21.01
N ASP A 168 1.81 10.12 19.95
CA ASP A 168 0.58 9.48 19.48
C ASP A 168 0.83 8.42 18.37
N ILE A 169 2.08 8.09 18.07
CA ILE A 169 2.41 7.17 16.96
C ILE A 169 1.74 5.80 17.08
N TRP A 170 1.64 5.25 18.28
CA TRP A 170 0.98 3.95 18.50
C TRP A 170 -0.54 4.03 18.36
N LYS A 171 -1.13 5.20 18.63
CA LYS A 171 -2.53 5.47 18.35
C LYS A 171 -2.77 5.53 16.84
N ILE A 172 -1.88 6.23 16.11
CA ILE A 172 -1.91 6.28 14.65
C ILE A 172 -1.72 4.88 14.06
N LYS A 173 -0.79 4.09 14.58
CA LYS A 173 -0.59 2.70 14.18
C LYS A 173 -1.88 1.87 14.34
N ALA A 174 -2.58 2.02 15.45
CA ALA A 174 -3.84 1.31 15.66
C ALA A 174 -4.95 1.74 14.66
N TRP A 175 -4.95 3.00 14.22
CA TRP A 175 -5.88 3.48 13.20
C TRP A 175 -5.52 2.95 11.80
N THR A 176 -4.24 2.93 11.44
CA THR A 176 -3.80 2.36 10.15
C THR A 176 -4.08 0.86 10.06
N GLU A 177 -3.88 0.12 11.14
CA GLU A 177 -4.25 -1.30 11.23
C GLU A 177 -5.75 -1.51 11.06
N ALA A 178 -6.57 -0.67 11.71
CA ALA A 178 -8.03 -0.73 11.57
C ALA A 178 -8.45 -0.51 10.11
N PHE A 179 -7.88 0.50 9.44
CA PHE A 179 -8.11 0.76 8.02
C PHE A 179 -7.74 -0.46 7.15
N PHE A 180 -6.57 -1.07 7.37
CA PHE A 180 -6.15 -2.27 6.65
C PHE A 180 -7.09 -3.45 6.86
N HIS A 181 -7.51 -3.68 8.08
CA HIS A 181 -8.46 -4.75 8.39
C HIS A 181 -9.78 -4.53 7.65
N ARG A 182 -10.29 -3.29 7.61
CA ARG A 182 -11.52 -2.98 6.89
C ARG A 182 -11.41 -3.24 5.38
N ILE A 183 -10.34 -2.81 4.74
CA ILE A 183 -10.15 -3.02 3.30
C ILE A 183 -9.82 -4.47 2.94
N SER A 184 -9.37 -5.30 3.90
CA SER A 184 -9.11 -6.72 3.67
C SER A 184 -10.38 -7.53 3.44
N MET A 185 -11.56 -7.00 3.81
CA MET A 185 -12.88 -7.63 3.70
C MET A 185 -13.01 -8.96 4.46
N MET A 186 -12.14 -9.22 5.43
CA MET A 186 -12.12 -10.45 6.24
C MET A 186 -12.81 -10.27 7.60
N LEU A 187 -13.34 -9.08 7.90
CA LEU A 187 -13.97 -8.76 9.18
C LEU A 187 -15.43 -9.22 9.24
N ASP A 188 -15.88 -9.62 10.41
CA ASP A 188 -17.31 -9.70 10.69
C ASP A 188 -17.93 -8.28 10.83
N PRO A 189 -19.27 -8.14 10.73
CA PRO A 189 -19.92 -6.84 10.78
C PRO A 189 -19.65 -6.01 12.04
N ALA A 190 -19.51 -6.65 13.21
CA ALA A 190 -19.25 -5.94 14.47
C ALA A 190 -17.80 -5.41 14.51
N GLN A 191 -16.85 -6.22 14.06
CA GLN A 191 -15.44 -5.80 13.92
C GLN A 191 -15.29 -4.66 12.92
N GLU A 192 -16.07 -4.66 11.83
CA GLU A 192 -16.01 -3.58 10.85
C GLU A 192 -16.49 -2.24 11.43
N LEU A 193 -17.59 -2.22 12.20
CA LEU A 193 -18.03 -0.98 12.87
C LEU A 193 -17.01 -0.48 13.89
N ASP A 194 -16.29 -1.36 14.58
CA ASP A 194 -15.18 -0.96 15.46
C ASP A 194 -14.03 -0.32 14.67
N THR A 195 -13.67 -0.90 13.52
CA THR A 195 -12.64 -0.30 12.66
C THR A 195 -13.07 1.06 12.13
N VAL A 196 -14.33 1.23 11.72
CA VAL A 196 -14.87 2.54 11.28
C VAL A 196 -14.79 3.57 12.39
N ARG A 197 -15.14 3.22 13.63
CA ARG A 197 -14.98 4.15 14.78
C ARG A 197 -13.53 4.58 14.99
N LYS A 198 -12.56 3.70 14.79
CA LYS A 198 -11.14 4.04 14.85
C LYS A 198 -10.74 5.01 13.73
N GLU A 199 -11.25 4.81 12.54
CA GLU A 199 -11.03 5.75 11.43
C GLU A 199 -11.64 7.13 11.73
N ILE A 200 -12.85 7.18 12.28
CA ILE A 200 -13.49 8.43 12.73
C ILE A 200 -12.68 9.11 13.84
N GLN A 201 -12.10 8.37 14.78
CA GLN A 201 -11.16 8.93 15.76
C GLN A 201 -9.96 9.58 15.10
N ALA A 202 -9.40 8.98 14.06
CA ALA A 202 -8.33 9.58 13.27
C ALA A 202 -8.79 10.86 12.57
N GLN A 203 -10.01 10.88 12.00
CA GLN A 203 -10.58 12.07 11.37
C GLN A 203 -10.67 13.23 12.37
N HIS A 204 -11.22 12.99 13.57
CA HIS A 204 -11.32 14.00 14.61
C HIS A 204 -9.96 14.46 15.15
N TYR A 205 -8.95 13.61 15.12
CA TYR A 205 -7.59 13.99 15.50
C TYR A 205 -6.95 14.93 14.48
N PHE A 206 -7.16 14.70 13.17
CA PHE A 206 -6.55 15.48 12.10
C PHE A 206 -7.34 16.72 11.72
N GLN A 207 -8.63 16.79 11.93
CA GLN A 207 -9.45 17.95 11.55
C GLN A 207 -8.93 19.28 12.14
N PRO A 208 -8.61 19.41 13.44
CA PRO A 208 -8.05 20.66 13.98
C PRO A 208 -6.68 21.00 13.37
N ILE A 209 -5.91 20.01 12.92
CA ILE A 209 -4.64 20.22 12.24
C ILE A 209 -4.88 20.83 10.85
N PHE A 210 -5.86 20.33 10.08
CA PHE A 210 -6.24 20.91 8.79
C PHE A 210 -6.66 22.37 8.97
N GLU A 211 -7.53 22.66 9.93
CA GLU A 211 -8.02 24.03 10.20
C GLU A 211 -6.90 24.99 10.58
N ARG A 212 -5.94 24.52 11.38
CA ARG A 212 -4.76 25.31 11.75
C ARG A 212 -3.89 25.59 10.52
N LEU A 213 -3.60 24.56 9.71
CA LEU A 213 -2.74 24.70 8.53
C LEU A 213 -3.37 25.55 7.41
N ARG A 214 -4.69 25.67 7.35
CA ARG A 214 -5.38 26.62 6.47
C ARG A 214 -5.14 28.07 6.90
N LYS A 215 -5.04 28.32 8.18
CA LYS A 215 -4.82 29.67 8.75
C LYS A 215 -3.34 30.04 8.80
N GLU A 216 -2.51 29.07 9.12
CA GLU A 216 -1.08 29.23 9.35
C GLU A 216 -0.31 28.14 8.56
N PRO A 217 -0.16 28.31 7.23
CA PRO A 217 0.58 27.36 6.40
C PRO A 217 2.06 27.24 6.85
N ASN A 218 2.61 26.03 6.70
CA ASN A 218 4.00 25.75 6.97
C ASN A 218 4.63 24.88 5.86
N ASN A 219 5.86 24.38 6.05
CA ASN A 219 6.59 23.61 5.05
C ASN A 219 6.38 22.09 5.16
N THR A 220 5.29 21.64 5.80
CA THR A 220 4.98 20.22 5.89
C THR A 220 4.18 19.74 4.68
N LEU A 221 4.26 18.43 4.39
CA LEU A 221 3.48 17.80 3.32
C LEU A 221 1.98 18.05 3.50
N LEU A 222 1.46 17.91 4.72
CA LEU A 222 0.05 18.15 4.98
C LEU A 222 -0.36 19.59 4.68
N SER A 223 0.49 20.56 5.01
CA SER A 223 0.20 21.98 4.69
C SER A 223 0.09 22.21 3.17
N GLU A 224 0.90 21.55 2.38
CA GLU A 224 0.78 21.58 0.91
C GLU A 224 -0.54 20.94 0.45
N LEU A 225 -0.90 19.76 0.95
CA LEU A 225 -2.15 19.08 0.57
C LEU A 225 -3.40 19.88 0.94
N VAL A 226 -3.40 20.52 2.11
CA VAL A 226 -4.54 21.30 2.61
C VAL A 226 -4.76 22.59 1.83
N ASN A 227 -3.69 23.23 1.31
CA ASN A 227 -3.75 24.57 0.77
C ASN A 227 -3.58 24.63 -0.76
N THR A 228 -3.07 23.59 -1.41
CA THR A 228 -2.84 23.61 -2.86
C THR A 228 -4.16 23.50 -3.61
N VAL A 229 -4.47 24.53 -4.42
CA VAL A 229 -5.62 24.54 -5.33
C VAL A 229 -5.29 23.69 -6.55
N ILE A 230 -6.15 22.70 -6.84
CA ILE A 230 -6.09 21.96 -8.10
C ILE A 230 -6.74 22.86 -9.16
N ALA A 231 -5.93 23.28 -10.14
CA ALA A 231 -6.37 24.29 -11.11
C ALA A 231 -7.65 23.89 -11.85
N GLU A 232 -7.74 22.64 -12.26
CA GLU A 232 -8.89 22.10 -12.99
C GLU A 232 -10.16 21.97 -12.13
N TRP A 233 -10.00 21.87 -10.80
CA TRP A 233 -11.12 21.77 -9.86
C TRP A 233 -11.52 23.14 -9.30
N GLY A 234 -10.66 24.16 -9.42
CA GLY A 234 -10.85 25.50 -8.86
C GLY A 234 -10.90 25.52 -7.31
N ARG A 235 -10.48 24.44 -6.65
CA ARG A 235 -10.48 24.30 -5.19
C ARG A 235 -9.35 23.39 -4.70
N PRO A 236 -8.95 23.48 -3.43
CA PRO A 236 -8.12 22.46 -2.79
C PRO A 236 -8.93 21.18 -2.53
N LEU A 237 -8.29 20.18 -1.94
CA LEU A 237 -8.96 18.98 -1.43
C LEU A 237 -10.00 19.36 -0.37
N SER A 238 -11.17 18.75 -0.42
CA SER A 238 -12.20 18.85 0.62
C SER A 238 -11.77 18.09 1.88
N ASP A 239 -12.46 18.31 3.01
CA ASP A 239 -12.19 17.60 4.24
C ASP A 239 -12.37 16.08 4.08
N ASN A 240 -13.41 15.65 3.36
CA ASN A 240 -13.62 14.23 3.06
C ASN A 240 -12.44 13.63 2.28
N GLU A 241 -11.93 14.34 1.26
CA GLU A 241 -10.78 13.91 0.46
C GLU A 241 -9.50 13.90 1.32
N LEU A 242 -9.27 14.92 2.14
CA LEU A 242 -8.11 14.98 3.04
C LEU A 242 -8.13 13.83 4.05
N HIS A 243 -9.27 13.56 4.69
CA HIS A 243 -9.39 12.44 5.63
C HIS A 243 -9.16 11.09 4.97
N ALA A 244 -9.68 10.89 3.76
CA ALA A 244 -9.44 9.67 2.99
C ALA A 244 -7.96 9.50 2.64
N GLU A 245 -7.30 10.55 2.13
CA GLU A 245 -5.87 10.55 1.80
C GLU A 245 -4.96 10.32 3.00
N MET A 246 -5.31 10.90 4.15
CA MET A 246 -4.54 10.71 5.39
C MET A 246 -4.38 9.24 5.75
N MET A 247 -5.47 8.48 5.70
CA MET A 247 -5.43 7.07 6.08
C MET A 247 -4.89 6.19 4.97
N ALA A 248 -5.41 6.29 3.74
CA ALA A 248 -5.09 5.36 2.66
C ALA A 248 -3.68 5.57 2.08
N ASP A 249 -3.47 6.69 1.41
CA ASP A 249 -2.27 6.87 0.60
C ASP A 249 -1.11 7.50 1.39
N THR A 250 -1.39 8.19 2.52
CA THR A 250 -0.36 8.86 3.30
C THR A 250 0.19 8.00 4.43
N PHE A 251 -0.62 7.66 5.45
CA PHE A 251 -0.12 6.88 6.57
C PHE A 251 0.11 5.41 6.23
N VAL A 252 -0.85 4.78 5.58
CA VAL A 252 -0.73 3.38 5.17
C VAL A 252 0.34 3.22 4.10
N GLY A 253 0.33 4.08 3.07
CA GLY A 253 1.34 4.07 2.02
C GLY A 253 2.75 4.42 2.51
N GLY A 254 2.87 5.35 3.46
CA GLY A 254 4.15 5.85 3.96
C GLY A 254 4.78 5.02 5.09
N SER A 255 4.00 4.28 5.88
CA SER A 255 4.52 3.54 7.04
C SER A 255 4.60 2.03 6.82
N GLU A 256 3.49 1.39 6.47
CA GLU A 256 3.41 -0.08 6.42
C GLU A 256 4.34 -0.70 5.36
N THR A 257 4.40 -0.10 4.18
CA THR A 257 5.25 -0.59 3.09
C THR A 257 6.72 -0.50 3.45
N THR A 258 7.13 0.59 4.08
CA THR A 258 8.51 0.82 4.54
C THR A 258 8.85 -0.10 5.71
N THR A 259 7.94 -0.29 6.67
CA THR A 259 8.07 -1.26 7.77
C THR A 259 8.33 -2.67 7.24
N ASN A 260 7.53 -3.11 6.26
CA ASN A 260 7.67 -4.43 5.64
C ASN A 260 9.02 -4.55 4.92
N ALA A 261 9.43 -3.54 4.14
CA ALA A 261 10.71 -3.53 3.44
C ALA A 261 11.91 -3.59 4.41
N LEU A 262 11.90 -2.80 5.49
CA LEU A 262 12.94 -2.80 6.52
C LEU A 262 13.04 -4.17 7.20
N SER A 263 11.91 -4.73 7.61
CA SER A 263 11.84 -6.02 8.29
C SER A 263 12.34 -7.15 7.38
N ALA A 264 11.90 -7.17 6.13
CA ALA A 264 12.35 -8.13 5.12
C ALA A 264 13.85 -7.98 4.82
N GLY A 265 14.33 -6.74 4.67
CA GLY A 265 15.75 -6.47 4.42
C GLY A 265 16.64 -7.00 5.53
N VAL A 266 16.31 -6.75 6.80
CA VAL A 266 17.09 -7.26 7.94
C VAL A 266 17.02 -8.78 8.01
N LYS A 267 15.84 -9.39 7.79
CA LYS A 267 15.70 -10.85 7.71
C LYS A 267 16.64 -11.45 6.65
N LEU A 268 16.60 -10.88 5.43
CA LEU A 268 17.47 -11.34 4.33
C LEU A 268 18.96 -11.21 4.66
N LEU A 269 19.36 -10.15 5.37
CA LEU A 269 20.77 -9.98 5.81
C LEU A 269 21.18 -11.01 6.85
N ILE A 270 20.30 -11.38 7.78
CA ILE A 270 20.54 -12.42 8.78
C ILE A 270 20.72 -13.79 8.10
N GLU A 271 19.86 -14.06 7.11
CA GLU A 271 19.87 -15.34 6.38
C GLU A 271 21.04 -15.44 5.37
N ASN A 272 21.59 -14.30 4.89
CA ASN A 272 22.60 -14.23 3.85
C ASN A 272 23.85 -13.47 4.31
N LYS A 273 24.70 -14.14 5.09
CA LYS A 273 25.92 -13.55 5.66
C LYS A 273 26.85 -12.94 4.59
N ASN A 274 26.95 -13.52 3.42
CA ASN A 274 27.80 -13.00 2.33
C ASN A 274 27.31 -11.62 1.87
N VAL A 275 26.00 -11.40 1.78
CA VAL A 275 25.41 -10.10 1.41
C VAL A 275 25.70 -9.07 2.50
N TRP A 276 25.56 -9.46 3.76
CA TRP A 276 25.92 -8.63 4.91
C TRP A 276 27.38 -8.17 4.87
N ASP A 277 28.32 -9.11 4.60
CA ASP A 277 29.75 -8.80 4.52
C ASP A 277 30.08 -7.88 3.32
N GLN A 278 29.41 -8.07 2.18
CA GLN A 278 29.53 -7.18 1.02
C GLN A 278 29.04 -5.77 1.35
N LEU A 279 27.86 -5.62 1.96
CA LEU A 279 27.31 -4.33 2.36
C LEU A 279 28.27 -3.58 3.29
N LYS A 280 28.83 -4.25 4.28
CA LYS A 280 29.81 -3.64 5.20
C LYS A 280 31.10 -3.24 4.51
N SER A 281 31.54 -3.97 3.50
CA SER A 281 32.78 -3.69 2.78
C SER A 281 32.70 -2.40 1.94
N ASN A 282 31.55 -2.11 1.35
CA ASN A 282 31.32 -0.90 0.55
C ASN A 282 29.82 -0.54 0.50
N PRO A 283 29.30 0.14 1.54
CA PRO A 283 27.88 0.51 1.62
C PRO A 283 27.42 1.37 0.45
N GLU A 284 28.22 2.35 0.01
CA GLU A 284 27.87 3.27 -1.10
C GLU A 284 27.58 2.52 -2.40
N LYS A 285 28.32 1.43 -2.64
CA LYS A 285 28.15 0.61 -3.83
C LYS A 285 26.94 -0.33 -3.74
N TYR A 286 26.74 -0.96 -2.59
CA TYR A 286 25.85 -2.12 -2.51
C TYR A 286 24.46 -1.83 -1.90
N VAL A 287 24.30 -0.76 -1.08
CA VAL A 287 23.03 -0.51 -0.39
C VAL A 287 21.87 -0.31 -1.38
N LYS A 288 22.07 0.46 -2.45
CA LYS A 288 20.99 0.71 -3.44
C LYS A 288 20.55 -0.58 -4.13
N VAL A 289 21.51 -1.40 -4.56
CA VAL A 289 21.21 -2.68 -5.24
C VAL A 289 20.53 -3.63 -4.27
N PHE A 290 20.98 -3.68 -3.02
CA PHE A 290 20.37 -4.50 -1.98
C PHE A 290 18.90 -4.09 -1.73
N ILE A 291 18.61 -2.78 -1.63
CA ILE A 291 17.24 -2.29 -1.44
C ILE A 291 16.34 -2.73 -2.61
N GLU A 292 16.79 -2.58 -3.86
CA GLU A 292 16.02 -3.02 -5.03
C GLU A 292 15.75 -4.54 -4.99
N GLU A 293 16.72 -5.35 -4.56
CA GLU A 293 16.53 -6.79 -4.41
C GLU A 293 15.60 -7.16 -3.26
N VAL A 294 15.64 -6.44 -2.13
CA VAL A 294 14.65 -6.58 -1.06
C VAL A 294 13.23 -6.33 -1.59
N LEU A 295 13.03 -5.23 -2.32
CA LEU A 295 11.73 -4.87 -2.89
C LEU A 295 11.26 -5.87 -3.95
N ARG A 296 12.19 -6.44 -4.71
CA ARG A 296 11.89 -7.49 -5.68
C ARG A 296 11.48 -8.80 -5.00
N LEU A 297 12.31 -9.30 -4.08
CA LEU A 297 12.13 -10.60 -3.44
C LEU A 297 10.94 -10.61 -2.47
N GLU A 298 10.83 -9.60 -1.63
CA GLU A 298 9.86 -9.54 -0.53
C GLU A 298 8.84 -8.41 -0.73
N SER A 299 8.43 -8.18 -1.97
CA SER A 299 7.50 -7.11 -2.39
C SER A 299 6.60 -6.61 -1.25
N PRO A 300 6.83 -5.41 -0.68
CA PRO A 300 6.05 -4.90 0.47
C PRO A 300 4.55 -4.82 0.20
N VAL A 301 4.20 -4.56 -1.07
CA VAL A 301 2.85 -4.67 -1.61
C VAL A 301 2.80 -5.91 -2.49
N GLN A 302 2.02 -6.90 -2.08
CA GLN A 302 1.93 -8.19 -2.78
C GLN A 302 1.12 -8.09 -4.08
N SER A 303 0.07 -7.28 -4.07
CA SER A 303 -0.83 -7.11 -5.22
C SER A 303 -1.67 -5.85 -5.12
N LEU A 304 -2.19 -5.42 -6.27
CA LEU A 304 -3.24 -4.42 -6.37
C LEU A 304 -4.39 -4.93 -7.25
N MET A 305 -5.54 -4.28 -7.14
CA MET A 305 -6.72 -4.58 -7.93
C MET A 305 -6.87 -3.61 -9.09
N ARG A 306 -7.42 -4.11 -10.18
CA ARG A 306 -7.99 -3.35 -11.28
C ARG A 306 -9.35 -3.92 -11.65
N SER A 307 -10.15 -3.18 -12.40
CA SER A 307 -11.30 -3.75 -13.10
C SER A 307 -11.27 -3.39 -14.58
N THR A 308 -11.74 -4.31 -15.40
CA THR A 308 -11.84 -4.08 -16.85
C THR A 308 -12.97 -3.09 -17.16
N LEU A 309 -12.68 -2.11 -18.02
CA LEU A 309 -13.66 -1.16 -18.53
C LEU A 309 -14.42 -1.68 -19.77
N HIS A 310 -13.83 -2.63 -20.45
CA HIS A 310 -14.34 -3.31 -21.65
C HIS A 310 -13.90 -4.78 -21.63
N ASP A 311 -14.38 -5.58 -22.57
CA ASP A 311 -13.83 -6.90 -22.83
C ASP A 311 -12.37 -6.77 -23.30
N VAL A 312 -11.45 -7.43 -22.63
CA VAL A 312 -10.00 -7.33 -22.88
C VAL A 312 -9.43 -8.72 -23.12
N GLU A 313 -8.67 -8.88 -24.20
CA GLU A 313 -7.85 -10.07 -24.40
C GLU A 313 -6.45 -9.85 -23.83
N LEU A 314 -6.04 -10.69 -22.88
CA LEU A 314 -4.71 -10.66 -22.27
C LEU A 314 -4.09 -12.06 -22.34
N SER A 315 -2.96 -12.20 -23.03
CA SER A 315 -2.25 -13.48 -23.23
C SER A 315 -3.15 -14.64 -23.66
N GLY A 316 -4.10 -14.38 -24.59
CA GLY A 316 -5.02 -15.37 -25.14
C GLY A 316 -6.23 -15.69 -24.26
N THR A 317 -6.41 -14.97 -23.16
CA THR A 317 -7.58 -15.10 -22.26
C THR A 317 -8.46 -13.86 -22.41
N LEU A 318 -9.73 -14.08 -22.77
CA LEU A 318 -10.74 -13.02 -22.79
C LEU A 318 -11.20 -12.74 -21.35
N ILE A 319 -11.00 -11.52 -20.89
CA ILE A 319 -11.46 -11.01 -19.60
C ILE A 319 -12.65 -10.09 -19.87
N PRO A 320 -13.87 -10.47 -19.46
CA PRO A 320 -15.07 -9.68 -19.72
C PRO A 320 -15.03 -8.31 -19.03
N GLU A 321 -15.76 -7.35 -19.62
CA GLU A 321 -16.02 -6.05 -18.99
C GLU A 321 -16.49 -6.22 -17.56
N GLY A 322 -15.96 -5.37 -16.69
CA GLY A 322 -16.32 -5.35 -15.29
C GLY A 322 -15.73 -6.44 -14.43
N SER A 323 -14.82 -7.24 -14.96
CA SER A 323 -14.12 -8.24 -14.16
C SER A 323 -13.12 -7.60 -13.20
N LEU A 324 -12.97 -8.19 -12.00
CA LEU A 324 -11.87 -7.84 -11.10
C LEU A 324 -10.60 -8.56 -11.53
N VAL A 325 -9.52 -7.80 -11.65
CA VAL A 325 -8.20 -8.28 -12.04
C VAL A 325 -7.24 -8.02 -10.88
N ASN A 326 -6.72 -9.08 -10.29
CA ASN A 326 -5.72 -9.01 -9.22
C ASN A 326 -4.32 -9.13 -9.82
N VAL A 327 -3.57 -8.03 -9.76
CA VAL A 327 -2.21 -7.90 -10.30
C VAL A 327 -1.21 -8.27 -9.23
N ARG A 328 -0.50 -9.41 -9.36
CA ARG A 328 0.41 -9.95 -8.35
C ARG A 328 1.86 -9.53 -8.59
N PHE A 329 2.28 -8.41 -7.99
CA PHE A 329 3.67 -7.91 -8.08
C PHE A 329 4.68 -8.92 -7.55
N ALA A 330 4.42 -9.50 -6.38
CA ALA A 330 5.31 -10.48 -5.76
C ALA A 330 5.51 -11.74 -6.61
N ALA A 331 4.50 -12.11 -7.40
CA ALA A 331 4.64 -13.20 -8.36
C ALA A 331 5.47 -12.77 -9.58
N ALA A 332 5.20 -11.59 -10.14
CA ALA A 332 5.90 -11.03 -11.29
C ALA A 332 7.39 -10.79 -11.01
N ASN A 333 7.71 -10.30 -9.81
CA ASN A 333 9.08 -10.06 -9.36
C ASN A 333 9.93 -11.33 -9.22
N ARG A 334 9.31 -12.49 -9.29
CA ARG A 334 9.97 -13.80 -9.25
C ARG A 334 9.70 -14.63 -10.53
N ASP A 335 9.39 -13.96 -11.64
CA ASP A 335 9.15 -14.61 -12.93
C ASP A 335 10.47 -15.02 -13.60
N GLU A 336 10.66 -16.32 -13.77
CA GLU A 336 11.83 -16.94 -14.40
C GLU A 336 11.99 -16.55 -15.89
N ARG A 337 10.94 -16.02 -16.51
CA ARG A 337 10.99 -15.50 -17.88
C ARG A 337 11.69 -14.15 -17.98
N ARG A 338 11.78 -13.44 -16.84
CA ARG A 338 12.32 -12.08 -16.75
C ARG A 338 13.60 -11.99 -15.93
N PHE A 339 13.69 -12.75 -14.85
CA PHE A 339 14.80 -12.70 -13.91
C PHE A 339 15.56 -14.01 -13.91
N GLU A 340 16.90 -13.94 -13.96
CA GLU A 340 17.77 -15.08 -13.78
C GLU A 340 17.79 -15.44 -12.27
N ALA A 341 17.62 -16.74 -11.96
CA ALA A 341 17.59 -17.24 -10.59
C ALA A 341 16.67 -16.40 -9.63
N PRO A 342 15.40 -16.19 -9.98
CA PRO A 342 14.55 -15.18 -9.33
C PRO A 342 14.17 -15.47 -7.88
N GLN A 343 14.56 -16.64 -7.36
CA GLN A 343 14.30 -17.04 -5.97
C GLN A 343 15.47 -16.71 -5.01
N VAL A 344 16.56 -16.18 -5.57
CA VAL A 344 17.80 -15.91 -4.83
C VAL A 344 18.08 -14.43 -4.82
#